data_1e57f6adc6198ba74fd1e41dc37368a7
#
_entry.id   1e57f6adc6198ba74fd1e41dc37368a7
#
_cell.length_a   1.000
_cell.length_b   1.000
_cell.length_c   1.000
_cell.angle_alpha   90.00
_cell.angle_beta   90.00
_cell.angle_gamma   90.00
#
_symmetry.space_group_name_H-M   'P 1'
#
loop_
_entity.id
_entity.type
_entity.pdbx_description
1 polymer ?
#
loop_
_entity_poly.entity_id
_entity_poly.type
_entity_poly.pdbx_seq_one_letter_code
_entity_poly.pdbx_strand_id
1 'polypeptide(L)'
;GMSIKGNFVFLSFRYDPVMIRSVKQIEGITWDTKSKAWKAPLTSLETAIKWATTFRQNVPEEVTVLADKMKVELNVLIDASRSTDAEINIPTLNGTLLAYQRAGVAYASHARRVFIADEMGLGKTIQAMATLESLHLRSETEDTAPCYPAVVVCPSSLVLNWKKEYNRFFPERIVEVIRDRKTIPMFGTYDVVVVGYPNITAWEKQLYNHNSYVFDESHYCKSPDAQRTKSAKKMTKSNKSAVVLCLTGTPVTNRPAEYAPQLDILGQLDNFGGLWGFYRRYCGAHKDKWGQWHLEGHSNLEELNEKLRSVCYIRRTKDQVMTDLPPVVHAPITVEGSPTAMKEYAKAEADIIAYLVERAKQIAKELGLPIGAAAVSARLRAEANEHLVKMSVLRKIAARAKMPVVEEWIKERVDQGRKVVVAAHHRDIVNEIANRFGGLKIQGGMDVNDVEDAKHKFQTLSCDEAPVIVLSIQAAKTGHTLTASQEVLFVELPWTP
;
A
#
# COMPACT_ATOMS: atom_id res chain seq x y z
N GLY A 1 -9.91 43.25 -3.66
CA GLY A 1 -8.86 42.96 -4.63
C GLY A 1 -8.10 41.70 -4.27
N MET A 2 -7.25 41.23 -5.18
CA MET A 2 -6.48 40.01 -5.06
C MET A 2 -4.98 40.33 -5.09
N SER A 3 -4.19 39.56 -4.31
CA SER A 3 -2.72 39.67 -4.36
C SER A 3 -2.10 38.32 -4.00
N ILE A 4 -0.84 38.12 -4.38
CA ILE A 4 -0.07 36.87 -4.08
C ILE A 4 1.12 37.24 -3.18
N LYS A 5 1.34 36.40 -2.15
CA LYS A 5 2.53 36.49 -1.28
C LYS A 5 3.02 35.08 -0.95
N GLY A 6 4.22 34.74 -1.43
CA GLY A 6 4.75 33.38 -1.32
C GLY A 6 3.81 32.35 -1.93
N ASN A 7 3.52 31.27 -1.22
CA ASN A 7 2.65 30.19 -1.67
C ASN A 7 1.14 30.42 -1.38
N PHE A 8 0.73 31.67 -1.25
CA PHE A 8 -0.65 32.00 -0.88
C PHE A 8 -1.23 33.14 -1.71
N VAL A 9 -2.52 32.99 -2.04
CA VAL A 9 -3.34 34.06 -2.60
C VAL A 9 -4.15 34.73 -1.47
N PHE A 10 -4.22 36.03 -1.50
CA PHE A 10 -4.94 36.87 -0.53
C PHE A 10 -6.09 37.57 -1.23
N LEU A 11 -7.28 37.52 -0.65
CA LEU A 11 -8.50 38.15 -1.10
C LEU A 11 -8.94 39.19 -0.06
N SER A 12 -8.97 40.46 -0.43
CA SER A 12 -9.45 41.55 0.42
C SER A 12 -10.60 42.26 -0.24
N PHE A 13 -11.70 42.45 0.49
CA PHE A 13 -12.92 43.12 0.03
C PHE A 13 -13.65 43.76 1.21
N ARG A 14 -14.56 44.70 0.91
CA ARG A 14 -15.41 45.28 1.95
C ARG A 14 -16.36 44.23 2.53
N TYR A 15 -16.72 44.41 3.78
CA TYR A 15 -17.64 43.50 4.45
C TYR A 15 -18.94 43.32 3.64
N ASP A 16 -19.22 42.10 3.25
CA ASP A 16 -20.42 41.65 2.57
C ASP A 16 -20.75 40.22 2.98
N PRO A 17 -21.91 39.97 3.60
CA PRO A 17 -22.28 38.65 4.09
C PRO A 17 -22.37 37.56 3.00
N VAL A 18 -22.77 37.96 1.77
CA VAL A 18 -22.87 37.02 0.64
C VAL A 18 -21.47 36.64 0.16
N MET A 19 -20.60 37.62 0.00
CA MET A 19 -19.19 37.38 -0.38
C MET A 19 -18.45 36.57 0.67
N ILE A 20 -18.67 36.82 1.97
CA ILE A 20 -18.08 36.06 3.07
C ILE A 20 -18.54 34.61 3.05
N ARG A 21 -19.82 34.35 2.80
CA ARG A 21 -20.35 33.01 2.69
C ARG A 21 -19.75 32.26 1.49
N SER A 22 -19.65 32.93 0.36
CA SER A 22 -19.14 32.37 -0.87
C SER A 22 -17.61 32.15 -0.81
N VAL A 23 -16.82 33.12 -0.30
CA VAL A 23 -15.36 32.99 -0.23
C VAL A 23 -14.92 31.80 0.63
N LYS A 24 -15.69 31.49 1.68
CA LYS A 24 -15.44 30.32 2.56
C LYS A 24 -15.54 28.98 1.85
N GLN A 25 -16.07 28.95 0.63
CA GLN A 25 -16.14 27.72 -0.19
C GLN A 25 -14.86 27.47 -0.99
N ILE A 26 -13.96 28.46 -1.07
CA ILE A 26 -12.65 28.26 -1.69
C ILE A 26 -11.83 27.30 -0.82
N GLU A 27 -11.26 26.30 -1.45
CA GLU A 27 -10.51 25.25 -0.75
C GLU A 27 -9.31 25.83 0.01
N GLY A 28 -9.16 25.41 1.27
CA GLY A 28 -8.04 25.82 2.12
C GLY A 28 -8.04 27.29 2.54
N ILE A 29 -9.12 28.04 2.27
CA ILE A 29 -9.19 29.46 2.63
C ILE A 29 -9.39 29.64 4.14
N THR A 30 -8.64 30.57 4.70
CA THR A 30 -8.72 30.97 6.12
C THR A 30 -8.63 32.48 6.24
N TRP A 31 -9.16 33.03 7.31
CA TRP A 31 -9.00 34.45 7.60
C TRP A 31 -7.63 34.71 8.25
N ASP A 32 -6.82 35.54 7.61
CA ASP A 32 -5.55 35.99 8.19
C ASP A 32 -5.73 37.32 8.90
N THR A 33 -5.61 37.30 10.22
CA THR A 33 -5.77 38.47 11.08
C THR A 33 -4.68 39.52 10.91
N LYS A 34 -3.47 39.11 10.48
CA LYS A 34 -2.33 40.03 10.27
C LYS A 34 -2.51 40.88 9.02
N SER A 35 -2.88 40.24 7.92
CA SER A 35 -3.11 40.94 6.66
C SER A 35 -4.53 41.47 6.50
N LYS A 36 -5.45 41.15 7.42
CA LYS A 36 -6.89 41.44 7.36
C LYS A 36 -7.49 41.04 6.01
N ALA A 37 -7.14 39.86 5.53
CA ALA A 37 -7.55 39.31 4.24
C ALA A 37 -7.86 37.81 4.35
N TRP A 38 -8.63 37.30 3.40
CA TRP A 38 -8.81 35.87 3.22
C TRP A 38 -7.60 35.28 2.52
N LYS A 39 -6.97 34.27 3.13
CA LYS A 39 -5.76 33.63 2.67
C LYS A 39 -6.07 32.20 2.21
N ALA A 40 -5.76 31.86 0.95
CA ALA A 40 -5.87 30.53 0.41
C ALA A 40 -4.52 30.06 -0.18
N PRO A 41 -4.26 28.76 -0.27
CA PRO A 41 -3.08 28.24 -0.93
C PRO A 41 -3.11 28.55 -2.43
N LEU A 42 -1.92 28.67 -3.08
CA LEU A 42 -1.82 28.89 -4.53
C LEU A 42 -2.50 27.80 -5.36
N THR A 43 -2.62 26.58 -4.82
CA THR A 43 -3.37 25.50 -5.48
C THR A 43 -4.85 25.83 -5.70
N SER A 44 -5.38 26.81 -4.97
CA SER A 44 -6.76 27.31 -5.12
C SER A 44 -6.84 28.61 -5.95
N LEU A 45 -5.75 28.99 -6.65
CA LEU A 45 -5.66 30.25 -7.38
C LEU A 45 -6.75 30.37 -8.45
N GLU A 46 -6.98 29.35 -9.25
CA GLU A 46 -8.02 29.36 -10.29
C GLU A 46 -9.42 29.55 -9.70
N THR A 47 -9.73 28.86 -8.61
CA THR A 47 -11.01 29.02 -7.89
C THR A 47 -11.14 30.42 -7.29
N ALA A 48 -10.04 30.98 -6.77
CA ALA A 48 -10.01 32.31 -6.23
C ALA A 48 -10.21 33.39 -7.34
N ILE A 49 -9.63 33.19 -8.54
CA ILE A 49 -9.86 34.07 -9.70
C ILE A 49 -11.32 33.99 -10.16
N LYS A 50 -11.89 32.78 -10.31
CA LYS A 50 -13.30 32.59 -10.65
C LYS A 50 -14.22 33.30 -9.66
N TRP A 51 -13.94 33.17 -8.35
CA TRP A 51 -14.66 33.87 -7.31
C TRP A 51 -14.53 35.39 -7.46
N ALA A 52 -13.31 35.90 -7.63
CA ALA A 52 -13.05 37.33 -7.77
C ALA A 52 -13.78 37.90 -8.99
N THR A 53 -13.75 37.22 -10.12
CA THR A 53 -14.46 37.62 -11.35
C THR A 53 -15.97 37.63 -11.15
N THR A 54 -16.54 36.62 -10.49
CA THR A 54 -17.98 36.53 -10.17
C THR A 54 -18.45 37.71 -9.33
N PHE A 55 -17.63 38.14 -8.37
CA PHE A 55 -17.94 39.29 -7.50
C PHE A 55 -17.33 40.61 -7.99
N ARG A 56 -16.91 40.67 -9.25
CA ARG A 56 -16.34 41.90 -9.91
C ARG A 56 -15.19 42.49 -9.10
N GLN A 57 -14.39 41.66 -8.46
CA GLN A 57 -13.18 42.11 -7.79
C GLN A 57 -12.04 42.26 -8.79
N ASN A 58 -11.13 43.19 -8.51
CA ASN A 58 -9.95 43.41 -9.36
C ASN A 58 -9.01 42.20 -9.24
N VAL A 59 -8.68 41.58 -10.37
CA VAL A 59 -7.68 40.51 -10.52
C VAL A 59 -6.50 41.13 -11.29
N PRO A 60 -5.34 41.32 -10.66
CA PRO A 60 -4.17 41.85 -11.34
C PRO A 60 -3.71 40.94 -12.49
N GLU A 61 -3.18 41.50 -13.56
CA GLU A 61 -2.68 40.73 -14.71
C GLU A 61 -1.60 39.72 -14.33
N GLU A 62 -0.70 40.07 -13.40
CA GLU A 62 0.31 39.18 -12.87
C GLU A 62 -0.26 37.91 -12.23
N VAL A 63 -1.46 37.99 -11.66
CA VAL A 63 -2.17 36.84 -11.04
C VAL A 63 -2.72 35.93 -12.12
N THR A 64 -3.27 36.47 -13.20
CA THR A 64 -3.78 35.67 -14.32
C THR A 64 -2.64 34.99 -15.08
N VAL A 65 -1.55 35.72 -15.35
CA VAL A 65 -0.34 35.14 -15.98
C VAL A 65 0.24 33.98 -15.15
N LEU A 66 0.30 34.18 -13.82
CA LEU A 66 0.76 33.09 -12.95
C LEU A 66 -0.20 31.89 -12.97
N ALA A 67 -1.52 32.12 -12.97
CA ALA A 67 -2.50 31.02 -13.05
C ALA A 67 -2.38 30.24 -14.36
N ASP A 68 -2.21 30.92 -15.48
CA ASP A 68 -2.01 30.32 -16.80
C ASP A 68 -0.72 29.50 -16.83
N LYS A 69 0.38 30.01 -16.28
CA LYS A 69 1.64 29.29 -16.16
C LYS A 69 1.48 28.03 -15.29
N MET A 70 0.86 28.16 -14.12
CA MET A 70 0.59 27.03 -13.24
C MET A 70 -0.29 25.98 -13.92
N LYS A 71 -1.28 26.39 -14.71
CA LYS A 71 -2.14 25.48 -15.46
C LYS A 71 -1.38 24.69 -16.52
N VAL A 72 -0.46 25.34 -17.22
CA VAL A 72 0.43 24.67 -18.19
C VAL A 72 1.31 23.65 -17.48
N GLU A 73 1.97 24.03 -16.37
CA GLU A 73 2.80 23.13 -15.57
C GLU A 73 1.99 21.95 -15.02
N LEU A 74 0.76 22.20 -14.57
CA LEU A 74 -0.15 21.18 -14.08
C LEU A 74 -0.51 20.16 -15.17
N ASN A 75 -0.84 20.62 -16.38
CA ASN A 75 -1.14 19.74 -17.51
C ASN A 75 0.07 18.90 -17.90
N VAL A 76 1.27 19.49 -17.90
CA VAL A 76 2.53 18.76 -18.15
C VAL A 76 2.71 17.63 -17.14
N LEU A 77 2.44 17.87 -15.86
CA LEU A 77 2.54 16.83 -14.82
C LEU A 77 1.46 15.74 -14.97
N ILE A 78 0.22 16.13 -15.31
CA ILE A 78 -0.86 15.17 -15.58
C ILE A 78 -0.49 14.28 -16.77
N ASP A 79 -0.01 14.86 -17.86
CA ASP A 79 0.41 14.12 -19.06
C ASP A 79 1.60 13.21 -18.75
N ALA A 80 2.61 13.73 -18.03
CA ALA A 80 3.74 12.94 -17.56
C ALA A 80 3.31 11.78 -16.66
N SER A 81 2.30 11.97 -15.81
CA SER A 81 1.74 10.91 -14.95
C SER A 81 1.04 9.79 -15.71
N ARG A 82 0.65 10.05 -16.95
CA ARG A 82 -0.01 9.09 -17.87
C ARG A 82 0.97 8.52 -18.90
N SER A 83 2.18 9.06 -18.98
CA SER A 83 3.18 8.62 -19.96
C SER A 83 3.55 7.15 -19.76
N THR A 84 3.74 6.46 -20.89
CA THR A 84 4.16 5.06 -20.95
C THR A 84 5.60 4.87 -21.39
N ASP A 85 6.31 5.95 -21.72
CA ASP A 85 7.74 5.95 -22.01
C ASP A 85 8.39 7.31 -21.71
N ALA A 86 9.70 7.30 -21.47
CA ALA A 86 10.55 8.47 -21.34
C ALA A 86 12.00 8.10 -21.64
N GLU A 87 12.78 9.09 -22.06
CA GLU A 87 14.24 8.93 -22.18
C GLU A 87 14.90 9.13 -20.83
N ILE A 88 15.59 8.12 -20.35
CA ILE A 88 16.39 8.13 -19.13
C ILE A 88 17.68 7.37 -19.35
N ASN A 89 18.79 7.98 -18.94
CA ASN A 89 20.09 7.33 -18.92
C ASN A 89 20.59 7.19 -17.48
N ILE A 90 20.83 5.96 -17.03
CA ILE A 90 21.39 5.63 -15.72
C ILE A 90 22.55 4.64 -15.94
N PRO A 91 23.76 5.15 -16.17
CA PRO A 91 24.93 4.32 -16.52
C PRO A 91 25.28 3.27 -15.46
N THR A 92 24.96 3.54 -14.19
CA THR A 92 25.22 2.66 -13.05
C THR A 92 24.20 1.51 -12.91
N LEU A 93 23.13 1.52 -13.70
CA LEU A 93 22.11 0.47 -13.66
C LEU A 93 22.61 -0.81 -14.34
N ASN A 94 22.74 -1.88 -13.58
CA ASN A 94 23.01 -3.21 -14.11
C ASN A 94 21.70 -3.87 -14.60
N GLY A 95 21.27 -3.51 -15.80
CA GLY A 95 20.04 -3.98 -16.42
C GLY A 95 19.36 -2.91 -17.27
N THR A 96 18.12 -3.15 -17.65
CA THR A 96 17.34 -2.22 -18.48
C THR A 96 15.96 -1.96 -17.85
N LEU A 97 15.51 -0.72 -17.92
CA LEU A 97 14.15 -0.34 -17.54
C LEU A 97 13.20 -0.54 -18.73
N LEU A 98 12.03 -1.10 -18.47
CA LEU A 98 10.95 -1.12 -19.45
C LEU A 98 10.46 0.31 -19.73
N ALA A 99 9.82 0.53 -20.87
CA ALA A 99 9.37 1.85 -21.32
C ALA A 99 8.59 2.60 -20.23
N TYR A 100 7.54 1.98 -19.69
CA TYR A 100 6.75 2.57 -18.63
C TYR A 100 7.52 2.77 -17.32
N GLN A 101 8.54 1.95 -17.02
CA GLN A 101 9.39 2.17 -15.85
C GLN A 101 10.24 3.42 -16.02
N ARG A 102 10.78 3.67 -17.24
CA ARG A 102 11.47 4.91 -17.56
C ARG A 102 10.57 6.13 -17.35
N ALA A 103 9.32 6.07 -17.83
CA ALA A 103 8.35 7.13 -17.58
C ALA A 103 8.07 7.34 -16.08
N GLY A 104 7.98 6.26 -15.30
CA GLY A 104 7.83 6.33 -13.84
C GLY A 104 9.00 7.00 -13.15
N VAL A 105 10.22 6.65 -13.53
CA VAL A 105 11.45 7.25 -13.01
C VAL A 105 11.53 8.73 -13.38
N ALA A 106 11.19 9.10 -14.63
CA ALA A 106 11.18 10.51 -15.08
C ALA A 106 10.22 11.35 -14.25
N TYR A 107 8.98 10.88 -14.09
CA TYR A 107 7.98 11.54 -13.28
C TYR A 107 8.41 11.66 -11.82
N ALA A 108 8.86 10.56 -11.21
CA ALA A 108 9.27 10.53 -9.81
C ALA A 108 10.50 11.43 -9.54
N SER A 109 11.44 11.49 -10.50
CA SER A 109 12.60 12.39 -10.41
C SER A 109 12.21 13.86 -10.47
N HIS A 110 11.19 14.19 -11.24
CA HIS A 110 10.66 15.55 -11.30
C HIS A 110 9.87 15.92 -10.03
N ALA A 111 8.94 15.07 -9.62
CA ALA A 111 8.07 15.32 -8.46
C ALA A 111 8.80 15.24 -7.12
N ARG A 112 9.86 14.43 -7.00
CA ARG A 112 10.69 14.17 -5.79
C ARG A 112 9.93 13.65 -4.55
N ARG A 113 8.63 13.94 -4.41
CA ARG A 113 7.76 13.49 -3.32
C ARG A 113 6.48 12.93 -3.93
N VAL A 114 6.42 11.60 -4.11
CA VAL A 114 5.47 10.98 -5.04
C VAL A 114 5.01 9.60 -4.60
N PHE A 115 3.76 9.27 -4.97
CA PHE A 115 3.25 7.91 -5.01
C PHE A 115 3.62 7.24 -6.34
N ILE A 116 4.40 6.18 -6.31
CA ILE A 116 4.51 5.23 -7.41
C ILE A 116 3.47 4.14 -7.14
N ALA A 117 2.28 4.34 -7.69
CA ALA A 117 1.09 3.54 -7.41
C ALA A 117 0.75 2.54 -8.53
N ASP A 118 1.73 2.18 -9.33
CA ASP A 118 1.61 1.17 -10.38
C ASP A 118 1.08 -0.15 -9.85
N GLU A 119 0.35 -0.87 -10.67
CA GLU A 119 -0.19 -2.17 -10.33
C GLU A 119 0.89 -3.15 -9.85
N MET A 120 0.51 -4.13 -9.06
CA MET A 120 1.45 -5.14 -8.54
C MET A 120 2.14 -5.88 -9.70
N GLY A 121 3.46 -6.08 -9.58
CA GLY A 121 4.27 -6.73 -10.61
C GLY A 121 4.84 -5.79 -11.69
N LEU A 122 4.53 -4.49 -11.68
CA LEU A 122 5.10 -3.52 -12.62
C LEU A 122 6.48 -2.97 -12.21
N GLY A 123 7.13 -3.56 -11.21
CA GLY A 123 8.50 -3.20 -10.84
C GLY A 123 8.63 -1.86 -10.13
N LYS A 124 7.75 -1.55 -9.18
CA LYS A 124 7.86 -0.32 -8.35
C LYS A 124 9.20 -0.21 -7.63
N THR A 125 9.75 -1.34 -7.17
CA THR A 125 11.04 -1.41 -6.48
C THR A 125 12.18 -0.87 -7.33
N ILE A 126 12.32 -1.36 -8.57
CA ILE A 126 13.37 -0.88 -9.49
C ILE A 126 13.14 0.57 -9.91
N GLN A 127 11.89 1.00 -10.08
CA GLN A 127 11.57 2.39 -10.36
C GLN A 127 12.03 3.32 -9.22
N ALA A 128 11.82 2.93 -7.96
CA ALA A 128 12.28 3.70 -6.81
C ALA A 128 13.80 3.79 -6.74
N MET A 129 14.50 2.66 -6.87
CA MET A 129 15.97 2.61 -6.89
C MET A 129 16.54 3.48 -8.03
N ALA A 130 16.02 3.30 -9.24
CA ALA A 130 16.43 4.05 -10.41
C ALA A 130 16.13 5.55 -10.29
N THR A 131 15.05 5.94 -9.59
CA THR A 131 14.76 7.36 -9.30
C THR A 131 15.82 7.96 -8.38
N LEU A 132 16.17 7.28 -7.29
CA LEU A 132 17.21 7.75 -6.38
C LEU A 132 18.57 7.86 -7.08
N GLU A 133 18.92 6.86 -7.88
CA GLU A 133 20.17 6.85 -8.63
C GLU A 133 20.22 7.96 -9.69
N SER A 134 19.17 8.12 -10.47
CA SER A 134 19.06 9.20 -11.47
C SER A 134 19.22 10.59 -10.86
N LEU A 135 18.61 10.81 -9.68
CA LEU A 135 18.72 12.08 -8.96
C LEU A 135 20.11 12.26 -8.34
N HIS A 136 20.71 11.18 -7.85
CA HIS A 136 22.07 11.22 -7.31
C HIS A 136 23.11 11.59 -8.37
N LEU A 137 23.05 10.93 -9.54
CA LEU A 137 23.95 11.25 -10.67
C LEU A 137 23.79 12.70 -11.14
N ARG A 138 22.56 13.23 -11.14
CA ARG A 138 22.36 14.67 -11.43
C ARG A 138 22.96 15.58 -10.37
N SER A 139 22.95 15.18 -9.11
CA SER A 139 23.54 16.00 -8.04
C SER A 139 25.07 16.12 -8.15
N GLU A 140 25.73 15.23 -8.89
CA GLU A 140 27.17 15.32 -9.15
C GLU A 140 27.52 16.37 -10.22
N THR A 141 26.56 16.73 -11.08
CA THR A 141 26.73 17.68 -12.20
C THR A 141 25.93 18.97 -12.03
N GLU A 142 24.89 18.95 -11.23
CA GLU A 142 24.00 20.06 -10.95
C GLU A 142 24.13 20.45 -9.47
N ASP A 143 23.90 21.72 -9.14
CA ASP A 143 23.88 22.19 -7.72
C ASP A 143 22.58 21.75 -7.02
N THR A 144 22.41 20.43 -6.86
CA THR A 144 21.27 19.80 -6.19
C THR A 144 21.73 18.90 -5.05
N ALA A 145 20.86 18.72 -4.05
CA ALA A 145 21.20 17.86 -2.92
C ALA A 145 21.30 16.37 -3.34
N PRO A 146 22.34 15.64 -2.84
CA PRO A 146 22.48 14.21 -3.12
C PRO A 146 21.30 13.41 -2.56
N CYS A 147 21.01 12.24 -3.14
CA CYS A 147 19.91 11.38 -2.71
C CYS A 147 20.31 10.31 -1.70
N TYR A 148 21.59 10.05 -1.55
CA TYR A 148 22.09 9.14 -0.51
C TYR A 148 22.72 9.94 0.65
N PRO A 149 22.68 9.43 1.89
CA PRO A 149 22.11 8.14 2.29
C PRO A 149 20.57 8.12 2.25
N ALA A 150 20.01 6.95 1.92
CA ALA A 150 18.58 6.71 1.78
C ALA A 150 18.07 5.71 2.82
N VAL A 151 16.82 5.88 3.27
CA VAL A 151 16.10 4.91 4.11
C VAL A 151 15.02 4.23 3.30
N VAL A 152 15.00 2.91 3.31
CA VAL A 152 13.91 2.11 2.76
C VAL A 152 13.14 1.46 3.91
N VAL A 153 11.86 1.77 4.03
CA VAL A 153 10.92 1.19 4.98
C VAL A 153 9.99 0.24 4.22
N CYS A 154 9.96 -1.03 4.61
CA CYS A 154 9.16 -2.03 3.92
C CYS A 154 8.55 -3.05 4.90
N PRO A 155 7.62 -3.92 4.45
CA PRO A 155 7.23 -5.10 5.22
C PRO A 155 8.44 -5.95 5.59
N SER A 156 8.42 -6.55 6.79
CA SER A 156 9.57 -7.33 7.29
C SER A 156 10.00 -8.46 6.36
N SER A 157 9.06 -9.06 5.64
CA SER A 157 9.31 -10.09 4.62
C SER A 157 10.10 -9.60 3.40
N LEU A 158 10.13 -8.29 3.14
CA LEU A 158 10.77 -7.70 1.97
C LEU A 158 12.15 -7.11 2.26
N VAL A 159 12.56 -7.04 3.51
CA VAL A 159 13.82 -6.40 3.92
C VAL A 159 15.03 -7.01 3.20
N LEU A 160 15.14 -8.33 3.17
CA LEU A 160 16.22 -9.01 2.46
C LEU A 160 16.06 -8.94 0.93
N ASN A 161 14.83 -8.90 0.44
CA ASN A 161 14.57 -8.76 -0.99
C ASN A 161 15.08 -7.40 -1.49
N TRP A 162 14.85 -6.30 -0.77
CA TRP A 162 15.39 -4.99 -1.12
C TRP A 162 16.91 -5.00 -1.22
N LYS A 163 17.61 -5.64 -0.28
CA LYS A 163 19.06 -5.79 -0.35
C LYS A 163 19.50 -6.59 -1.58
N LYS A 164 18.82 -7.71 -1.88
CA LYS A 164 19.10 -8.53 -3.08
C LYS A 164 18.90 -7.74 -4.38
N GLU A 165 17.81 -6.96 -4.48
CA GLU A 165 17.50 -6.15 -5.65
C GLU A 165 18.53 -5.02 -5.83
N TYR A 166 18.96 -4.34 -4.76
CA TYR A 166 20.03 -3.36 -4.84
C TYR A 166 21.34 -4.01 -5.31
N ASN A 167 21.75 -5.12 -4.73
CA ASN A 167 22.96 -5.84 -5.15
C ASN A 167 22.91 -6.31 -6.60
N ARG A 168 21.71 -6.58 -7.12
CA ARG A 168 21.50 -6.97 -8.52
C ARG A 168 21.61 -5.80 -9.47
N PHE A 169 20.92 -4.70 -9.18
CA PHE A 169 20.73 -3.60 -10.10
C PHE A 169 21.72 -2.45 -9.89
N PHE A 170 22.21 -2.28 -8.66
CA PHE A 170 23.15 -1.23 -8.28
C PHE A 170 24.21 -1.80 -7.32
N PRO A 171 25.08 -2.70 -7.81
CA PRO A 171 26.03 -3.45 -6.98
C PRO A 171 27.07 -2.57 -6.27
N GLU A 172 27.33 -1.36 -6.75
CA GLU A 172 28.23 -0.37 -6.15
C GLU A 172 27.69 0.25 -4.86
N ARG A 173 26.37 0.14 -4.60
CA ARG A 173 25.72 0.74 -3.44
C ARG A 173 25.84 -0.15 -2.19
N ILE A 174 26.30 0.45 -1.10
CA ILE A 174 26.44 -0.24 0.19
C ILE A 174 25.06 -0.27 0.87
N VAL A 175 24.51 -1.46 1.04
CA VAL A 175 23.17 -1.66 1.62
C VAL A 175 23.26 -2.33 2.98
N GLU A 176 22.84 -1.62 4.01
CA GLU A 176 22.72 -2.12 5.38
C GLU A 176 21.28 -2.52 5.69
N VAL A 177 21.08 -3.51 6.60
CA VAL A 177 19.78 -4.05 6.95
C VAL A 177 19.58 -4.01 8.46
N ILE A 178 18.52 -3.34 8.89
CA ILE A 178 18.08 -3.36 10.30
C ILE A 178 17.08 -4.51 10.48
N ARG A 179 17.54 -5.60 11.12
CA ARG A 179 16.76 -6.82 11.33
C ARG A 179 15.90 -6.78 12.60
N ASP A 180 16.38 -6.12 13.64
CA ASP A 180 15.75 -6.12 14.95
C ASP A 180 15.83 -4.73 15.63
N ARG A 181 15.43 -4.66 16.90
CA ARG A 181 15.40 -3.43 17.68
C ARG A 181 16.64 -3.24 18.58
N LYS A 182 17.60 -4.17 18.54
CA LYS A 182 18.71 -4.23 19.48
C LYS A 182 20.07 -4.07 18.79
N THR A 183 20.23 -4.69 17.62
CA THR A 183 21.49 -4.67 16.88
C THR A 183 21.69 -3.30 16.25
N ILE A 184 22.70 -2.59 16.69
CA ILE A 184 23.04 -1.24 16.20
C ILE A 184 23.66 -1.38 14.80
N PRO A 185 23.02 -0.84 13.74
CA PRO A 185 23.63 -0.80 12.43
C PRO A 185 24.84 0.13 12.40
N MET A 186 25.74 -0.08 11.44
CA MET A 186 26.88 0.80 11.23
C MET A 186 26.44 2.10 10.55
N PHE A 187 25.86 3.03 11.28
CA PHE A 187 25.42 4.31 10.75
C PHE A 187 26.60 5.12 10.15
N GLY A 188 26.37 5.71 8.99
CA GLY A 188 27.35 6.55 8.28
C GLY A 188 28.28 5.81 7.33
N THR A 189 28.15 4.49 7.19
CA THR A 189 28.99 3.67 6.29
C THR A 189 28.20 3.04 5.13
N TYR A 190 26.92 3.39 4.96
CA TYR A 190 26.04 2.85 3.92
C TYR A 190 25.48 3.96 3.03
N ASP A 191 25.13 3.59 1.80
CA ASP A 191 24.32 4.41 0.91
C ASP A 191 22.82 4.21 1.20
N VAL A 192 22.42 2.99 1.54
CA VAL A 192 21.03 2.63 1.78
C VAL A 192 20.87 1.80 3.04
N VAL A 193 19.94 2.19 3.90
CA VAL A 193 19.53 1.36 5.04
C VAL A 193 18.09 0.88 4.84
N VAL A 194 17.89 -0.44 4.95
CA VAL A 194 16.58 -1.09 4.81
C VAL A 194 16.06 -1.52 6.19
N VAL A 195 14.85 -1.12 6.53
CA VAL A 195 14.23 -1.40 7.82
C VAL A 195 12.77 -1.84 7.68
N GLY A 196 12.34 -2.80 8.49
CA GLY A 196 10.95 -3.22 8.54
C GLY A 196 10.04 -2.26 9.32
N TYR A 197 8.78 -2.06 8.89
CA TYR A 197 7.80 -1.22 9.60
C TYR A 197 7.72 -1.45 11.13
N PRO A 198 7.80 -2.68 11.67
CA PRO A 198 7.77 -2.89 13.12
C PRO A 198 8.96 -2.28 13.87
N ASN A 199 10.07 -2.04 13.17
CA ASN A 199 11.32 -1.60 13.78
C ASN A 199 11.58 -0.10 13.69
N ILE A 200 10.90 0.65 12.78
CA ILE A 200 11.19 2.07 12.56
C ILE A 200 11.05 2.93 13.79
N THR A 201 10.12 2.60 14.70
CA THR A 201 9.93 3.37 15.94
C THR A 201 11.13 3.28 16.88
N ALA A 202 11.82 2.13 16.91
CA ALA A 202 13.01 1.95 17.73
C ALA A 202 14.22 2.73 17.20
N TRP A 203 14.31 2.88 15.88
CA TRP A 203 15.43 3.54 15.20
C TRP A 203 15.09 4.93 14.65
N GLU A 204 13.93 5.48 15.02
CA GLU A 204 13.38 6.73 14.46
C GLU A 204 14.41 7.87 14.44
N LYS A 205 15.07 8.12 15.56
CA LYS A 205 16.02 9.24 15.71
C LYS A 205 17.28 9.07 14.87
N GLN A 206 17.79 7.84 14.76
CA GLN A 206 18.98 7.53 13.97
C GLN A 206 18.67 7.60 12.45
N LEU A 207 17.41 7.44 12.08
CA LEU A 207 16.95 7.54 10.70
C LEU A 207 16.52 8.97 10.29
N TYR A 208 16.71 9.97 11.15
CA TYR A 208 16.49 11.38 10.79
C TYR A 208 17.57 11.91 9.83
N ASN A 209 17.22 12.96 9.13
CA ASN A 209 18.12 13.73 8.25
C ASN A 209 18.77 12.93 7.12
N HIS A 210 18.17 11.81 6.71
CA HIS A 210 18.55 11.15 5.47
C HIS A 210 18.08 11.95 4.25
N ASN A 211 18.75 11.78 3.13
CA ASN A 211 18.46 12.53 1.91
C ASN A 211 17.29 11.94 1.12
N SER A 212 16.95 10.68 1.38
CA SER A 212 15.80 10.05 0.75
C SER A 212 15.09 9.06 1.69
N TYR A 213 13.77 8.93 1.50
CA TYR A 213 12.93 7.96 2.19
C TYR A 213 12.04 7.25 1.18
N VAL A 214 12.07 5.93 1.19
CA VAL A 214 11.20 5.07 0.40
C VAL A 214 10.32 4.27 1.35
N PHE A 215 9.01 4.36 1.18
CA PHE A 215 8.02 3.58 1.94
C PHE A 215 7.37 2.56 1.02
N ASP A 216 7.87 1.33 1.05
CA ASP A 216 7.30 0.25 0.26
C ASP A 216 6.05 -0.31 0.94
N GLU A 217 5.00 -0.59 0.14
CA GLU A 217 3.66 -0.89 0.63
C GLU A 217 3.17 0.21 1.62
N SER A 218 3.25 1.46 1.19
CA SER A 218 2.97 2.64 2.03
C SER A 218 1.59 2.64 2.70
N HIS A 219 0.65 1.81 2.21
CA HIS A 219 -0.65 1.59 2.85
C HIS A 219 -0.54 1.02 4.29
N TYR A 220 0.64 0.51 4.70
CA TYR A 220 0.91 0.21 6.11
C TYR A 220 0.85 1.45 7.00
N CYS A 221 0.99 2.64 6.43
CA CYS A 221 0.87 3.94 7.11
C CYS A 221 -0.51 4.61 6.96
N LYS A 222 -1.56 3.88 6.58
CA LYS A 222 -2.92 4.40 6.37
C LYS A 222 -3.63 4.90 7.64
N SER A 223 -3.24 4.44 8.82
CA SER A 223 -3.79 4.87 10.10
C SER A 223 -2.95 6.00 10.70
N PRO A 224 -3.54 7.19 10.94
CA PRO A 224 -2.79 8.34 11.47
C PRO A 224 -2.27 8.11 12.90
N ASP A 225 -2.94 7.26 13.67
CA ASP A 225 -2.61 7.01 15.08
C ASP A 225 -1.56 5.94 15.29
N ALA A 226 -1.30 5.12 14.27
CA ALA A 226 -0.29 4.07 14.35
C ALA A 226 1.12 4.64 14.59
N GLN A 227 1.88 4.04 15.50
CA GLN A 227 3.22 4.51 15.84
C GLN A 227 4.15 4.56 14.62
N ARG A 228 4.08 3.54 13.75
CA ARG A 228 4.85 3.52 12.49
C ARG A 228 4.55 4.73 11.58
N THR A 229 3.27 5.15 11.51
CA THR A 229 2.87 6.34 10.73
C THR A 229 3.44 7.62 11.35
N LYS A 230 3.37 7.74 12.67
CA LYS A 230 3.95 8.88 13.40
C LYS A 230 5.45 8.96 13.21
N SER A 231 6.16 7.83 13.30
CA SER A 231 7.61 7.77 13.06
C SER A 231 7.96 8.12 11.61
N ALA A 232 7.27 7.55 10.62
CA ALA A 232 7.47 7.88 9.21
C ALA A 232 7.32 9.39 8.94
N LYS A 233 6.29 10.03 9.50
CA LYS A 233 6.07 11.48 9.40
C LYS A 233 7.21 12.30 10.00
N LYS A 234 7.72 11.91 11.16
CA LYS A 234 8.84 12.61 11.80
C LYS A 234 10.12 12.47 10.98
N MET A 235 10.39 11.27 10.46
CA MET A 235 11.54 11.00 9.61
C MET A 235 11.51 11.91 8.37
N THR A 236 10.42 11.95 7.61
CA THR A 236 10.33 12.77 6.39
C THR A 236 10.30 14.28 6.68
N LYS A 237 9.84 14.70 7.85
CA LYS A 237 9.85 16.11 8.29
C LYS A 237 11.21 16.56 8.82
N SER A 238 12.10 15.64 9.20
CA SER A 238 13.45 15.96 9.66
C SER A 238 14.32 16.57 8.55
N ASN A 239 14.08 16.20 7.30
CA ASN A 239 14.72 16.79 6.13
C ASN A 239 13.67 17.19 5.09
N LYS A 240 13.37 18.47 4.95
CA LYS A 240 12.36 18.98 4.01
C LYS A 240 12.78 18.84 2.54
N SER A 241 14.08 18.79 2.26
CA SER A 241 14.63 18.64 0.91
C SER A 241 14.70 17.18 0.47
N ALA A 242 14.45 16.24 1.38
CA ALA A 242 14.54 14.81 1.09
C ALA A 242 13.58 14.40 -0.03
N VAL A 243 14.03 13.46 -0.84
CA VAL A 243 13.18 12.71 -1.77
C VAL A 243 12.32 11.75 -0.97
N VAL A 244 11.03 11.69 -1.22
CA VAL A 244 10.12 10.78 -0.51
C VAL A 244 9.28 10.01 -1.52
N LEU A 245 9.45 8.69 -1.57
CA LEU A 245 8.73 7.82 -2.48
C LEU A 245 7.81 6.88 -1.67
N CYS A 246 6.53 6.90 -1.97
CA CYS A 246 5.55 5.94 -1.44
C CYS A 246 5.19 4.94 -2.53
N LEU A 247 5.51 3.67 -2.32
CA LEU A 247 5.23 2.61 -3.27
C LEU A 247 4.03 1.79 -2.79
N THR A 248 3.02 1.60 -3.63
CA THR A 248 1.90 0.73 -3.30
C THR A 248 1.06 0.40 -4.52
N GLY A 249 0.71 -0.87 -4.71
CA GLY A 249 -0.25 -1.28 -5.74
C GLY A 249 -1.70 -0.95 -5.36
N THR A 250 -1.95 -0.72 -4.07
CA THR A 250 -3.27 -0.45 -3.49
C THR A 250 -3.19 0.73 -2.53
N PRO A 251 -3.06 1.97 -3.04
CA PRO A 251 -2.87 3.16 -2.20
C PRO A 251 -4.06 3.44 -1.27
N VAL A 252 -5.24 3.01 -1.67
CA VAL A 252 -6.47 3.00 -0.86
C VAL A 252 -7.01 1.58 -0.83
N THR A 253 -7.12 1.01 0.35
CA THR A 253 -7.71 -0.32 0.52
C THR A 253 -9.21 -0.26 0.75
N ASN A 254 -9.71 0.78 1.43
CA ASN A 254 -11.13 0.89 1.77
C ASN A 254 -11.71 2.29 1.58
N ARG A 255 -10.99 3.37 1.95
CA ARG A 255 -11.57 4.72 2.08
C ARG A 255 -10.58 5.80 1.62
N PRO A 256 -11.05 6.91 1.01
CA PRO A 256 -10.18 8.05 0.65
C PRO A 256 -9.40 8.62 1.84
N ALA A 257 -9.95 8.55 3.07
CA ALA A 257 -9.29 9.03 4.28
C ALA A 257 -7.91 8.37 4.52
N GLU A 258 -7.67 7.18 3.96
CA GLU A 258 -6.38 6.46 4.06
C GLU A 258 -5.23 7.15 3.30
N TYR A 259 -5.55 8.07 2.36
CA TYR A 259 -4.53 8.90 1.69
C TYR A 259 -3.95 9.98 2.60
N ALA A 260 -4.77 10.57 3.48
CA ALA A 260 -4.36 11.75 4.25
C ALA A 260 -3.05 11.55 5.05
N PRO A 261 -2.86 10.47 5.85
CA PRO A 261 -1.60 10.25 6.54
C PRO A 261 -0.43 9.96 5.60
N GLN A 262 -0.66 9.32 4.44
CA GLN A 262 0.38 9.07 3.46
C GLN A 262 0.78 10.36 2.71
N LEU A 263 -0.18 11.24 2.38
CA LEU A 263 0.08 12.57 1.84
C LEU A 263 0.87 13.45 2.82
N ASP A 264 0.62 13.30 4.12
CA ASP A 264 1.39 14.02 5.15
C ASP A 264 2.85 13.51 5.25
N ILE A 265 3.06 12.19 5.07
CA ILE A 265 4.41 11.60 4.95
C ILE A 265 5.12 12.15 3.72
N LEU A 266 4.43 12.25 2.58
CA LEU A 266 4.97 12.88 1.37
C LEU A 266 5.17 14.38 1.51
N GLY A 267 4.59 15.03 2.54
CA GLY A 267 4.60 16.50 2.67
C GLY A 267 3.74 17.21 1.62
N GLN A 268 2.75 16.52 1.06
CA GLN A 268 1.85 17.03 0.01
C GLN A 268 0.44 17.35 0.51
N LEU A 269 0.14 17.08 1.78
CA LEU A 269 -1.21 17.21 2.34
C LEU A 269 -1.75 18.66 2.26
N ASP A 270 -0.87 19.65 2.35
CA ASP A 270 -1.26 21.07 2.27
C ASP A 270 -1.82 21.44 0.89
N ASN A 271 -1.39 20.77 -0.18
CA ASN A 271 -1.94 20.93 -1.53
C ASN A 271 -3.41 20.50 -1.62
N PHE A 272 -3.89 19.73 -0.65
CA PHE A 272 -5.28 19.26 -0.55
C PHE A 272 -6.07 19.98 0.55
N GLY A 273 -5.61 21.17 0.96
CA GLY A 273 -6.27 21.98 2.00
C GLY A 273 -5.97 21.52 3.44
N GLY A 274 -4.89 20.78 3.64
CA GLY A 274 -4.53 20.17 4.91
C GLY A 274 -5.47 19.04 5.31
N LEU A 275 -5.30 18.51 6.53
CA LEU A 275 -6.03 17.32 6.99
C LEU A 275 -7.57 17.51 6.95
N TRP A 276 -8.06 18.61 7.50
CA TRP A 276 -9.51 18.86 7.55
C TRP A 276 -10.10 19.30 6.21
N GLY A 277 -9.31 19.99 5.36
CA GLY A 277 -9.70 20.30 3.98
C GLY A 277 -9.89 19.01 3.19
N PHE A 278 -8.93 18.09 3.27
CA PHE A 278 -9.00 16.78 2.65
C PHE A 278 -10.22 15.97 3.11
N TYR A 279 -10.46 15.87 4.42
CA TYR A 279 -11.58 15.10 4.96
C TYR A 279 -12.94 15.66 4.55
N ARG A 280 -13.12 16.98 4.59
CA ARG A 280 -14.38 17.62 4.17
C ARG A 280 -14.65 17.46 2.68
N ARG A 281 -13.60 17.59 1.85
CA ARG A 281 -13.74 17.57 0.40
C ARG A 281 -13.91 16.18 -0.17
N TYR A 282 -13.12 15.22 0.32
CA TYR A 282 -13.00 13.90 -0.31
C TYR A 282 -13.56 12.73 0.52
N CYS A 283 -13.78 12.91 1.81
CA CYS A 283 -14.24 11.85 2.71
C CYS A 283 -15.67 12.02 3.20
N GLY A 284 -16.42 13.01 2.68
CA GLY A 284 -17.78 13.27 3.14
C GLY A 284 -17.88 13.53 4.66
N ALA A 285 -16.85 14.17 5.23
CA ALA A 285 -16.75 14.37 6.67
C ALA A 285 -17.95 15.12 7.23
N HIS A 286 -18.67 14.51 8.16
CA HIS A 286 -19.81 15.11 8.84
C HIS A 286 -19.81 14.74 10.33
N LYS A 287 -20.49 15.55 11.13
CA LYS A 287 -20.74 15.23 12.54
C LYS A 287 -22.09 14.55 12.68
N ASP A 288 -22.14 13.53 13.50
CA ASP A 288 -23.40 12.95 13.92
C ASP A 288 -24.11 13.82 14.97
N LYS A 289 -25.29 13.39 15.38
CA LYS A 289 -26.08 14.06 16.45
C LYS A 289 -25.38 14.12 17.81
N TRP A 290 -24.32 13.31 17.99
CA TRP A 290 -23.52 13.26 19.21
C TRP A 290 -22.25 14.11 19.13
N GLY A 291 -22.02 14.77 17.98
CA GLY A 291 -20.83 15.58 17.72
C GLY A 291 -19.59 14.79 17.31
N GLN A 292 -19.70 13.47 17.06
CA GLN A 292 -18.61 12.63 16.59
C GLN A 292 -18.43 12.80 15.09
N TRP A 293 -17.16 12.86 14.63
CA TRP A 293 -16.83 12.95 13.22
C TRP A 293 -16.86 11.58 12.55
N HIS A 294 -17.56 11.51 11.42
CA HIS A 294 -17.56 10.38 10.50
C HIS A 294 -16.76 10.72 9.25
N LEU A 295 -15.78 9.86 8.91
CA LEU A 295 -14.85 10.02 7.79
C LEU A 295 -14.95 8.84 6.80
N GLU A 296 -16.06 8.13 6.81
CA GLU A 296 -16.23 6.86 6.11
C GLU A 296 -16.78 7.03 4.69
N GLY A 297 -17.18 8.25 4.36
CA GLY A 297 -17.74 8.58 3.06
C GLY A 297 -16.67 8.80 1.98
N HIS A 298 -17.16 9.08 0.78
CA HIS A 298 -16.36 9.47 -0.37
C HIS A 298 -17.10 10.53 -1.16
N SER A 299 -16.36 11.49 -1.68
CA SER A 299 -16.87 12.57 -2.52
C SER A 299 -15.77 13.11 -3.43
N ASN A 300 -16.14 13.68 -4.56
CA ASN A 300 -15.23 14.32 -5.51
C ASN A 300 -14.01 13.44 -5.92
N LEU A 301 -14.23 12.13 -6.15
CA LEU A 301 -13.15 11.17 -6.41
C LEU A 301 -12.41 11.44 -7.73
N GLU A 302 -13.10 11.91 -8.76
CA GLU A 302 -12.49 12.29 -10.04
C GLU A 302 -11.53 13.47 -9.86
N GLU A 303 -11.99 14.52 -9.18
CA GLU A 303 -11.17 15.67 -8.81
C GLU A 303 -9.96 15.25 -7.97
N LEU A 304 -10.17 14.35 -6.98
CA LEU A 304 -9.07 13.82 -6.18
C LEU A 304 -8.04 13.11 -7.05
N ASN A 305 -8.47 12.29 -8.00
CA ASN A 305 -7.56 11.57 -8.89
C ASN A 305 -6.75 12.52 -9.78
N GLU A 306 -7.40 13.50 -10.41
CA GLU A 306 -6.71 14.49 -11.23
C GLU A 306 -5.73 15.32 -10.41
N LYS A 307 -6.14 15.77 -9.24
CA LYS A 307 -5.28 16.53 -8.33
C LYS A 307 -4.10 15.72 -7.80
N LEU A 308 -4.29 14.43 -7.46
CA LEU A 308 -3.20 13.54 -7.12
C LEU A 308 -2.19 13.42 -8.28
N ARG A 309 -2.66 13.20 -9.50
CA ARG A 309 -1.82 13.08 -10.70
C ARG A 309 -1.04 14.35 -11.01
N SER A 310 -1.65 15.49 -10.79
CA SER A 310 -1.02 16.79 -11.03
C SER A 310 0.04 17.15 -9.98
N VAL A 311 0.03 16.52 -8.81
CA VAL A 311 0.93 16.89 -7.71
C VAL A 311 1.96 15.79 -7.42
N CYS A 312 1.51 14.54 -7.24
CA CYS A 312 2.37 13.53 -6.62
C CYS A 312 1.96 12.08 -6.90
N TYR A 313 1.37 11.76 -8.04
CA TYR A 313 0.82 10.42 -8.22
C TYR A 313 0.99 9.90 -9.64
N ILE A 314 1.60 8.73 -9.77
CA ILE A 314 1.63 7.97 -11.00
C ILE A 314 1.04 6.58 -10.77
N ARG A 315 0.15 6.16 -11.68
CA ARG A 315 -0.48 4.83 -11.66
C ARG A 315 -0.75 4.34 -13.06
N ARG A 316 -0.26 3.15 -13.34
CA ARG A 316 -0.52 2.38 -14.56
C ARG A 316 -0.99 0.98 -14.19
N THR A 317 -1.82 0.39 -15.03
CA THR A 317 -2.27 -1.00 -14.91
C THR A 317 -1.50 -1.87 -15.90
N LYS A 318 -1.50 -3.18 -15.66
CA LYS A 318 -0.86 -4.15 -16.57
C LYS A 318 -1.46 -4.06 -17.98
N ASP A 319 -2.77 -3.92 -18.07
CA ASP A 319 -3.47 -3.81 -19.37
C ASP A 319 -3.03 -2.59 -20.18
N GLN A 320 -2.57 -1.52 -19.52
CA GLN A 320 -2.09 -0.31 -20.19
C GLN A 320 -0.65 -0.43 -20.71
N VAL A 321 0.20 -1.21 -20.04
CA VAL A 321 1.66 -1.18 -20.26
C VAL A 321 2.29 -2.53 -20.58
N MET A 322 1.58 -3.62 -20.43
CA MET A 322 2.03 -5.00 -20.68
C MET A 322 1.01 -5.72 -21.56
N THR A 323 0.77 -5.18 -22.75
CA THR A 323 -0.23 -5.68 -23.72
C THR A 323 0.05 -7.09 -24.21
N ASP A 324 1.29 -7.57 -24.08
CA ASP A 324 1.70 -8.92 -24.49
C ASP A 324 1.47 -9.98 -23.41
N LEU A 325 1.02 -9.59 -22.21
CA LEU A 325 0.68 -10.57 -21.19
C LEU A 325 -0.66 -11.25 -21.52
N PRO A 326 -0.71 -12.58 -21.45
CA PRO A 326 -1.97 -13.28 -21.59
C PRO A 326 -2.91 -12.87 -20.43
N PRO A 327 -4.22 -12.80 -20.68
CA PRO A 327 -5.18 -12.43 -19.64
C PRO A 327 -5.18 -13.48 -18.52
N VAL A 328 -5.35 -12.98 -17.28
CA VAL A 328 -5.55 -13.88 -16.14
C VAL A 328 -6.92 -14.54 -16.27
N VAL A 329 -6.93 -15.87 -16.34
CA VAL A 329 -8.17 -16.64 -16.42
C VAL A 329 -8.59 -17.07 -15.01
N HIS A 330 -9.74 -16.57 -14.57
CA HIS A 330 -10.37 -17.02 -13.33
C HIS A 330 -11.34 -18.16 -13.64
N ALA A 331 -10.97 -19.37 -13.22
CA ALA A 331 -11.80 -20.56 -13.41
C ALA A 331 -12.39 -21.01 -12.06
N PRO A 332 -13.65 -20.67 -11.74
CA PRO A 332 -14.29 -21.18 -10.54
C PRO A 332 -14.56 -22.68 -10.70
N ILE A 333 -14.12 -23.48 -9.73
CA ILE A 333 -14.39 -24.91 -9.67
C ILE A 333 -15.48 -25.13 -8.63
N THR A 334 -16.65 -25.55 -9.11
CA THR A 334 -17.75 -25.90 -8.22
C THR A 334 -17.51 -27.29 -7.65
N VAL A 335 -17.53 -27.40 -6.32
CA VAL A 335 -17.31 -28.65 -5.59
C VAL A 335 -18.60 -29.02 -4.88
N GLU A 336 -19.12 -30.19 -5.16
CA GLU A 336 -20.21 -30.77 -4.38
C GLU A 336 -19.63 -31.40 -3.11
N GLY A 337 -20.02 -30.89 -1.94
CA GLY A 337 -19.59 -31.43 -0.65
C GLY A 337 -20.17 -32.84 -0.42
N SER A 338 -19.41 -33.70 0.26
CA SER A 338 -19.95 -35.00 0.67
C SER A 338 -21.19 -34.82 1.53
N PRO A 339 -22.13 -35.76 1.52
CA PRO A 339 -23.34 -35.69 2.37
C PRO A 339 -23.05 -35.45 3.84
N THR A 340 -21.92 -36.03 4.36
CA THR A 340 -21.45 -35.85 5.72
C THR A 340 -20.99 -34.40 5.98
N ALA A 341 -20.19 -33.85 5.08
CA ALA A 341 -19.71 -32.45 5.19
C ALA A 341 -20.86 -31.45 5.09
N MET A 342 -21.84 -31.70 4.21
CA MET A 342 -23.02 -30.86 4.06
C MET A 342 -23.91 -30.88 5.31
N LYS A 343 -24.06 -32.05 5.96
CA LYS A 343 -24.78 -32.17 7.24
C LYS A 343 -24.05 -31.43 8.37
N GLU A 344 -22.71 -31.53 8.42
CA GLU A 344 -21.91 -30.80 9.40
C GLU A 344 -22.02 -29.29 9.20
N TYR A 345 -21.95 -28.83 7.95
CA TYR A 345 -22.13 -27.42 7.60
C TYR A 345 -23.51 -26.90 8.01
N ALA A 346 -24.57 -27.59 7.65
CA ALA A 346 -25.94 -27.22 8.01
C ALA A 346 -26.18 -27.18 9.54
N LYS A 347 -25.60 -28.11 10.29
CA LYS A 347 -25.65 -28.13 11.75
C LYS A 347 -24.94 -26.91 12.36
N ALA A 348 -23.76 -26.59 11.86
CA ALA A 348 -22.99 -25.42 12.31
C ALA A 348 -23.64 -24.08 11.92
N GLU A 349 -24.32 -24.04 10.77
CA GLU A 349 -25.04 -22.87 10.30
C GLU A 349 -26.30 -22.59 11.12
N ALA A 350 -27.03 -23.63 11.50
CA ALA A 350 -28.25 -23.53 12.28
C ALA A 350 -28.00 -23.05 13.72
N ASP A 351 -27.04 -23.66 14.41
CA ASP A 351 -26.66 -23.29 15.80
C ASP A 351 -25.17 -23.47 16.03
N ILE A 352 -24.41 -22.39 15.85
CA ILE A 352 -22.96 -22.41 15.98
C ILE A 352 -22.49 -22.68 17.41
N ILE A 353 -23.22 -22.21 18.41
CA ILE A 353 -22.85 -22.37 19.81
C ILE A 353 -23.00 -23.85 20.21
N ALA A 354 -24.14 -24.46 19.89
CA ALA A 354 -24.37 -25.88 20.15
C ALA A 354 -23.36 -26.76 19.40
N TYR A 355 -23.07 -26.45 18.14
CA TYR A 355 -22.07 -27.14 17.34
C TYR A 355 -20.68 -27.10 18.01
N LEU A 356 -20.22 -25.92 18.44
CA LEU A 356 -18.88 -25.77 19.05
C LEU A 356 -18.77 -26.46 20.42
N VAL A 357 -19.84 -26.39 21.21
CA VAL A 357 -19.90 -27.10 22.50
C VAL A 357 -19.81 -28.63 22.30
N GLU A 358 -20.56 -29.18 21.36
CA GLU A 358 -20.53 -30.58 21.01
C GLU A 358 -19.14 -31.02 20.50
N ARG A 359 -18.54 -30.24 19.61
CA ARG A 359 -17.18 -30.50 19.09
C ARG A 359 -16.13 -30.45 20.17
N ALA A 360 -16.21 -29.49 21.10
CA ALA A 360 -15.29 -29.39 22.23
C ALA A 360 -15.40 -30.61 23.17
N LYS A 361 -16.62 -31.12 23.38
CA LYS A 361 -16.83 -32.36 24.16
C LYS A 361 -16.20 -33.59 23.49
N GLN A 362 -16.34 -33.72 22.16
CA GLN A 362 -15.73 -34.82 21.42
C GLN A 362 -14.21 -34.78 21.52
N ILE A 363 -13.59 -33.62 21.27
CA ILE A 363 -12.13 -33.46 21.36
C ILE A 363 -11.63 -33.76 22.79
N ALA A 364 -12.34 -33.27 23.83
CA ALA A 364 -11.98 -33.53 25.20
C ALA A 364 -12.02 -35.04 25.52
N LYS A 365 -13.02 -35.77 25.02
CA LYS A 365 -13.13 -37.22 25.16
C LYS A 365 -11.98 -37.97 24.46
N GLU A 366 -11.63 -37.56 23.24
CA GLU A 366 -10.51 -38.13 22.48
C GLU A 366 -9.15 -37.92 23.18
N LEU A 367 -8.97 -36.77 23.85
CA LEU A 367 -7.74 -36.40 24.56
C LEU A 367 -7.72 -36.77 26.05
N GLY A 368 -8.79 -37.37 26.58
CA GLY A 368 -8.91 -37.71 28.01
C GLY A 368 -8.99 -36.53 28.96
N LEU A 369 -9.50 -35.36 28.48
CA LEU A 369 -9.59 -34.13 29.23
C LEU A 369 -10.99 -33.93 29.90
N PRO A 370 -11.09 -33.07 30.93
CA PRO A 370 -12.39 -32.77 31.58
C PRO A 370 -13.40 -32.17 30.61
N ILE A 371 -14.45 -32.89 30.29
CA ILE A 371 -15.47 -32.51 29.27
C ILE A 371 -16.25 -31.24 29.67
N GLY A 372 -16.57 -31.07 30.96
CA GLY A 372 -17.32 -29.90 31.43
C GLY A 372 -16.59 -28.57 31.24
N ALA A 373 -15.31 -28.53 31.58
CA ALA A 373 -14.49 -27.32 31.40
C ALA A 373 -14.31 -26.96 29.93
N ALA A 374 -14.12 -27.93 29.04
CA ALA A 374 -14.00 -27.73 27.60
C ALA A 374 -15.30 -27.14 27.02
N ALA A 375 -16.46 -27.65 27.41
CA ALA A 375 -17.77 -27.16 26.96
C ALA A 375 -18.05 -25.70 27.41
N VAL A 376 -17.75 -25.38 28.68
CA VAL A 376 -17.92 -24.00 29.20
C VAL A 376 -17.00 -23.02 28.49
N SER A 377 -15.73 -23.37 28.31
CA SER A 377 -14.76 -22.52 27.61
C SER A 377 -15.17 -22.28 26.14
N ALA A 378 -15.64 -23.30 25.44
CA ALA A 378 -16.10 -23.19 24.06
C ALA A 378 -17.33 -22.28 23.96
N ARG A 379 -18.29 -22.40 24.87
CA ARG A 379 -19.51 -21.60 24.93
C ARG A 379 -19.18 -20.11 25.15
N LEU A 380 -18.39 -19.76 26.16
CA LEU A 380 -18.00 -18.38 26.46
C LEU A 380 -17.28 -17.70 25.29
N ARG A 381 -16.40 -18.42 24.61
CA ARG A 381 -15.68 -17.88 23.43
C ARG A 381 -16.61 -17.67 22.23
N ALA A 382 -17.58 -18.55 22.02
CA ALA A 382 -18.53 -18.46 20.93
C ALA A 382 -19.50 -17.30 21.13
N GLU A 383 -20.04 -17.14 22.34
CA GLU A 383 -20.99 -16.08 22.69
C GLU A 383 -20.37 -14.67 22.58
N ALA A 384 -19.07 -14.52 22.87
CA ALA A 384 -18.37 -13.24 22.84
C ALA A 384 -18.26 -12.62 21.43
N ASN A 385 -18.23 -13.42 20.36
CA ASN A 385 -18.03 -12.98 18.98
C ASN A 385 -18.76 -13.90 17.98
N GLU A 386 -20.01 -14.16 18.19
CA GLU A 386 -20.79 -15.21 17.49
C GLU A 386 -20.68 -15.12 15.97
N HIS A 387 -20.88 -13.93 15.37
CA HIS A 387 -20.81 -13.78 13.91
C HIS A 387 -19.43 -14.09 13.32
N LEU A 388 -18.37 -13.62 13.94
CA LEU A 388 -16.99 -13.88 13.47
C LEU A 388 -16.62 -15.34 13.64
N VAL A 389 -17.02 -15.94 14.76
CA VAL A 389 -16.79 -17.36 15.03
C VAL A 389 -17.57 -18.22 14.05
N LYS A 390 -18.85 -17.91 13.82
CA LYS A 390 -19.70 -18.62 12.84
C LYS A 390 -19.07 -18.62 11.46
N MET A 391 -18.69 -17.48 10.96
CA MET A 391 -18.07 -17.36 9.63
C MET A 391 -16.74 -18.12 9.53
N SER A 392 -15.90 -18.05 10.57
CA SER A 392 -14.63 -18.79 10.60
C SER A 392 -14.84 -20.30 10.58
N VAL A 393 -15.78 -20.81 11.38
CA VAL A 393 -16.08 -22.25 11.46
C VAL A 393 -16.69 -22.76 10.16
N LEU A 394 -17.66 -22.07 9.59
CA LEU A 394 -18.30 -22.45 8.35
C LEU A 394 -17.28 -22.50 7.19
N ARG A 395 -16.37 -21.54 7.11
CA ARG A 395 -15.29 -21.54 6.13
C ARG A 395 -14.36 -22.75 6.30
N LYS A 396 -14.02 -23.09 7.53
CA LYS A 396 -13.16 -24.25 7.82
C LYS A 396 -13.83 -25.56 7.40
N ILE A 397 -15.12 -25.74 7.68
CA ILE A 397 -15.89 -26.89 7.24
C ILE A 397 -15.94 -26.96 5.72
N ALA A 398 -16.23 -25.82 5.07
CA ALA A 398 -16.26 -25.72 3.62
C ALA A 398 -14.89 -26.02 2.99
N ALA A 399 -13.80 -25.51 3.55
CA ALA A 399 -12.44 -25.81 3.07
C ALA A 399 -12.14 -27.30 3.14
N ARG A 400 -12.47 -27.96 4.26
CA ARG A 400 -12.29 -29.41 4.42
C ARG A 400 -13.14 -30.24 3.48
N ALA A 401 -14.37 -29.78 3.22
CA ALA A 401 -15.24 -30.44 2.24
C ALA A 401 -14.68 -30.43 0.82
N LYS A 402 -13.86 -29.42 0.49
CA LYS A 402 -13.21 -29.29 -0.82
C LYS A 402 -11.93 -30.13 -0.96
N MET A 403 -11.31 -30.56 0.14
CA MET A 403 -9.98 -31.18 0.13
C MET A 403 -9.82 -32.33 -0.87
N PRO A 404 -10.76 -33.30 -1.01
CA PRO A 404 -10.61 -34.38 -2.00
C PRO A 404 -10.43 -33.86 -3.42
N VAL A 405 -11.23 -32.86 -3.83
CA VAL A 405 -11.14 -32.28 -5.16
C VAL A 405 -9.89 -31.40 -5.32
N VAL A 406 -9.50 -30.70 -4.27
CA VAL A 406 -8.24 -29.92 -4.22
C VAL A 406 -7.04 -30.83 -4.47
N GLU A 407 -7.00 -31.97 -3.79
CA GLU A 407 -5.90 -32.94 -3.91
C GLU A 407 -5.85 -33.58 -5.30
N GLU A 408 -6.99 -33.98 -5.83
CA GLU A 408 -7.09 -34.51 -7.19
C GLU A 408 -6.63 -33.47 -8.24
N TRP A 409 -7.08 -32.24 -8.10
CA TRP A 409 -6.70 -31.15 -8.98
C TRP A 409 -5.20 -30.88 -8.94
N ILE A 410 -4.58 -30.84 -7.77
CA ILE A 410 -3.13 -30.67 -7.62
C ILE A 410 -2.37 -31.83 -8.25
N LYS A 411 -2.81 -33.06 -7.96
CA LYS A 411 -2.17 -34.27 -8.49
C LYS A 411 -2.16 -34.31 -10.01
N GLU A 412 -3.27 -33.99 -10.65
CA GLU A 412 -3.36 -33.93 -12.13
C GLU A 412 -2.30 -32.98 -12.74
N ARG A 413 -2.04 -31.82 -12.10
CA ARG A 413 -1.05 -30.85 -12.61
C ARG A 413 0.36 -31.32 -12.36
N VAL A 414 0.62 -31.86 -11.18
CA VAL A 414 1.93 -32.43 -10.82
C VAL A 414 2.28 -33.60 -11.74
N ASP A 415 1.33 -34.49 -12.01
CA ASP A 415 1.51 -35.61 -12.94
C ASP A 415 1.79 -35.14 -14.39
N GLN A 416 1.38 -33.92 -14.74
CA GLN A 416 1.71 -33.25 -16.01
C GLN A 416 3.05 -32.48 -15.98
N GLY A 417 3.83 -32.59 -14.91
CA GLY A 417 5.08 -31.85 -14.73
C GLY A 417 4.91 -30.36 -14.44
N ARG A 418 3.74 -29.94 -13.95
CA ARG A 418 3.39 -28.53 -13.72
C ARG A 418 3.45 -28.23 -12.24
N LYS A 419 4.23 -27.20 -11.88
CA LYS A 419 4.27 -26.71 -10.50
C LYS A 419 3.03 -25.90 -10.16
N VAL A 420 2.57 -25.99 -8.92
CA VAL A 420 1.36 -25.32 -8.44
C VAL A 420 1.62 -24.49 -7.21
N VAL A 421 1.09 -23.26 -7.20
CA VAL A 421 0.96 -22.44 -6.01
C VAL A 421 -0.43 -22.64 -5.42
N VAL A 422 -0.52 -22.98 -4.13
CA VAL A 422 -1.80 -23.14 -3.44
C VAL A 422 -1.95 -22.09 -2.36
N ALA A 423 -3.09 -21.42 -2.28
CA ALA A 423 -3.42 -20.43 -1.27
C ALA A 423 -4.59 -20.89 -0.40
N ALA A 424 -4.39 -20.91 0.93
CA ALA A 424 -5.42 -21.27 1.89
C ALA A 424 -5.40 -20.32 3.11
N HIS A 425 -6.53 -20.17 3.78
CA HIS A 425 -6.65 -19.30 4.95
C HIS A 425 -6.28 -20.01 6.24
N HIS A 426 -6.79 -21.22 6.45
CA HIS A 426 -6.59 -21.98 7.68
C HIS A 426 -5.25 -22.72 7.70
N ARG A 427 -4.50 -22.58 8.81
CA ARG A 427 -3.17 -23.17 8.95
C ARG A 427 -3.14 -24.69 8.85
N ASP A 428 -4.17 -25.37 9.35
CA ASP A 428 -4.27 -26.83 9.25
C ASP A 428 -4.42 -27.30 7.79
N ILE A 429 -5.19 -26.59 6.97
CA ILE A 429 -5.29 -26.83 5.52
C ILE A 429 -3.94 -26.60 4.83
N VAL A 430 -3.25 -25.48 5.16
CA VAL A 430 -1.90 -25.21 4.64
C VAL A 430 -0.94 -26.35 4.96
N ASN A 431 -0.91 -26.80 6.22
CA ASN A 431 -0.03 -27.89 6.65
C ASN A 431 -0.38 -29.22 6.00
N GLU A 432 -1.66 -29.55 5.88
CA GLU A 432 -2.14 -30.79 5.29
C GLU A 432 -1.72 -30.92 3.82
N ILE A 433 -1.95 -29.88 3.02
CA ILE A 433 -1.56 -29.85 1.61
C ILE A 433 -0.04 -29.88 1.47
N ALA A 434 0.70 -29.07 2.25
CA ALA A 434 2.15 -29.03 2.20
C ALA A 434 2.77 -30.39 2.53
N ASN A 435 2.30 -31.07 3.58
CA ASN A 435 2.81 -32.37 3.96
C ASN A 435 2.55 -33.44 2.90
N ARG A 436 1.44 -33.33 2.16
CA ARG A 436 1.05 -34.29 1.13
C ARG A 436 1.84 -34.14 -0.17
N PHE A 437 2.25 -32.90 -0.51
CA PHE A 437 2.84 -32.56 -1.80
C PHE A 437 4.25 -31.95 -1.71
N GLY A 438 5.08 -32.39 -0.77
CA GLY A 438 6.50 -32.03 -0.74
C GLY A 438 6.94 -31.04 0.34
N GLY A 439 6.04 -30.64 1.24
CA GLY A 439 6.38 -29.90 2.46
C GLY A 439 6.70 -28.41 2.32
N LEU A 440 6.73 -27.84 1.10
CA LEU A 440 6.99 -26.40 0.93
C LEU A 440 5.79 -25.57 1.34
N LYS A 441 6.00 -24.64 2.26
CA LYS A 441 4.95 -23.73 2.73
C LYS A 441 5.50 -22.38 3.16
N ILE A 442 4.62 -21.37 3.12
CA ILE A 442 4.86 -20.03 3.67
C ILE A 442 3.65 -19.65 4.52
N GLN A 443 3.88 -19.47 5.83
CA GLN A 443 2.82 -19.11 6.78
C GLN A 443 3.33 -18.11 7.82
N GLY A 444 2.40 -17.37 8.45
CA GLY A 444 2.76 -16.39 9.47
C GLY A 444 3.51 -17.02 10.66
N GLY A 445 4.58 -16.35 11.11
CA GLY A 445 5.42 -16.80 12.22
C GLY A 445 6.63 -17.66 11.82
N MET A 446 6.83 -17.92 10.53
CA MET A 446 8.08 -18.52 10.03
C MET A 446 9.24 -17.52 10.07
N ASP A 447 10.45 -18.03 10.25
CA ASP A 447 11.66 -17.23 10.10
C ASP A 447 11.83 -16.74 8.65
N VAL A 448 12.41 -15.56 8.49
CA VAL A 448 12.60 -14.98 7.15
C VAL A 448 13.48 -15.84 6.25
N ASN A 449 14.49 -16.51 6.83
CA ASN A 449 15.37 -17.40 6.07
C ASN A 449 14.63 -18.65 5.62
N ASP A 450 13.75 -19.22 6.44
CA ASP A 450 12.93 -20.39 6.07
C ASP A 450 11.95 -20.04 4.93
N VAL A 451 11.37 -18.83 4.94
CA VAL A 451 10.52 -18.35 3.86
C VAL A 451 11.31 -18.18 2.56
N GLU A 452 12.51 -17.61 2.63
CA GLU A 452 13.38 -17.44 1.45
C GLU A 452 13.88 -18.79 0.93
N ASP A 453 14.21 -19.72 1.80
CA ASP A 453 14.62 -21.09 1.41
C ASP A 453 13.48 -21.84 0.70
N ALA A 454 12.25 -21.76 1.22
CA ALA A 454 11.08 -22.37 0.59
C ALA A 454 10.82 -21.77 -0.81
N LYS A 455 10.92 -20.45 -0.96
CA LYS A 455 10.80 -19.77 -2.25
C LYS A 455 11.91 -20.21 -3.21
N HIS A 456 13.14 -20.21 -2.75
CA HIS A 456 14.28 -20.61 -3.57
C HIS A 456 14.15 -22.06 -4.06
N LYS A 457 13.81 -22.99 -3.19
CA LYS A 457 13.58 -24.40 -3.55
C LYS A 457 12.45 -24.53 -4.58
N PHE A 458 11.33 -23.84 -4.37
CA PHE A 458 10.23 -23.86 -5.34
C PHE A 458 10.63 -23.30 -6.71
N GLN A 459 11.45 -22.26 -6.76
CA GLN A 459 11.88 -21.64 -8.01
C GLN A 459 12.94 -22.45 -8.76
N THR A 460 13.85 -23.12 -8.06
CA THR A 460 15.05 -23.69 -8.67
C THR A 460 15.02 -25.23 -8.83
N LEU A 461 14.35 -25.95 -7.94
CA LEU A 461 14.26 -27.42 -8.03
C LEU A 461 13.28 -27.84 -9.13
N SER A 462 13.35 -29.10 -9.55
CA SER A 462 12.45 -29.70 -10.54
C SER A 462 11.01 -29.80 -10.02
N CYS A 463 10.06 -30.12 -10.89
CA CYS A 463 8.68 -30.39 -10.47
C CYS A 463 8.60 -31.64 -9.55
N ASP A 464 9.42 -32.64 -9.81
CA ASP A 464 9.44 -33.87 -9.00
C ASP A 464 9.95 -33.62 -7.56
N GLU A 465 10.86 -32.67 -7.39
CA GLU A 465 11.46 -32.33 -6.10
C GLU A 465 10.65 -31.28 -5.31
N ALA A 466 10.04 -30.33 -6.01
CA ALA A 466 9.29 -29.23 -5.41
C ALA A 466 8.03 -28.91 -6.22
N PRO A 467 7.04 -29.81 -6.27
CA PRO A 467 5.85 -29.67 -7.10
C PRO A 467 4.92 -28.56 -6.64
N VAL A 468 4.81 -28.36 -5.33
CA VAL A 468 3.80 -27.48 -4.73
C VAL A 468 4.42 -26.60 -3.66
N ILE A 469 4.02 -25.32 -3.66
CA ILE A 469 4.22 -24.43 -2.53
C ILE A 469 2.86 -23.94 -2.02
N VAL A 470 2.64 -24.04 -0.70
CA VAL A 470 1.38 -23.67 -0.07
C VAL A 470 1.55 -22.40 0.73
N LEU A 471 0.72 -21.41 0.44
CA LEU A 471 0.78 -20.10 1.06
C LEU A 471 -0.41 -19.90 2.00
N SER A 472 -0.14 -19.46 3.22
CA SER A 472 -1.20 -18.85 4.03
C SER A 472 -1.57 -17.48 3.40
N ILE A 473 -2.84 -17.27 3.08
CA ILE A 473 -3.32 -16.02 2.44
C ILE A 473 -2.85 -14.77 3.21
N GLN A 474 -2.80 -14.81 4.53
CA GLN A 474 -2.32 -13.68 5.34
C GLN A 474 -0.81 -13.45 5.22
N ALA A 475 -0.01 -14.50 5.08
CA ALA A 475 1.42 -14.40 4.91
C ALA A 475 1.81 -14.07 3.46
N ALA A 476 0.95 -14.43 2.50
CA ALA A 476 1.18 -14.27 1.07
C ALA A 476 0.82 -12.87 0.53
N LYS A 477 0.33 -11.96 1.35
CA LYS A 477 -0.20 -10.65 0.91
C LYS A 477 0.80 -9.78 0.16
N THR A 478 2.10 -9.95 0.40
CA THR A 478 3.13 -9.10 -0.21
C THR A 478 4.43 -9.83 -0.44
N GLY A 479 5.08 -9.55 -1.57
CA GLY A 479 6.50 -9.77 -1.77
C GLY A 479 6.95 -11.18 -2.12
N HIS A 480 6.07 -12.01 -2.67
CA HIS A 480 6.47 -13.32 -3.15
C HIS A 480 6.50 -13.35 -4.69
N THR A 481 7.69 -13.57 -5.25
CA THR A 481 7.86 -13.83 -6.67
C THR A 481 7.94 -15.34 -6.88
N LEU A 482 6.93 -15.94 -7.48
CA LEU A 482 6.78 -17.39 -7.66
C LEU A 482 6.51 -17.71 -9.15
N THR A 483 7.44 -17.33 -10.01
CA THR A 483 7.33 -17.46 -11.48
C THR A 483 7.49 -18.89 -12.00
N ALA A 484 7.91 -19.82 -11.16
CA ALA A 484 8.02 -21.24 -11.52
C ALA A 484 6.66 -21.91 -11.73
N SER A 485 5.56 -21.26 -11.34
CA SER A 485 4.20 -21.72 -11.59
C SER A 485 3.41 -20.68 -12.37
N GLN A 486 2.56 -21.14 -13.27
CA GLN A 486 1.58 -20.33 -14.01
C GLN A 486 0.17 -20.45 -13.42
N GLU A 487 -0.03 -21.30 -12.41
CA GLU A 487 -1.33 -21.58 -11.81
C GLU A 487 -1.32 -21.35 -10.31
N VAL A 488 -2.37 -20.70 -9.84
CA VAL A 488 -2.60 -20.49 -8.40
C VAL A 488 -3.98 -21.05 -8.06
N LEU A 489 -4.03 -22.00 -7.14
CA LEU A 489 -5.27 -22.56 -6.62
C LEU A 489 -5.65 -21.88 -5.30
N PHE A 490 -6.77 -21.21 -5.27
CA PHE A 490 -7.36 -20.68 -4.04
C PHE A 490 -8.35 -21.71 -3.45
N VAL A 491 -7.98 -22.37 -2.37
CA VAL A 491 -8.87 -23.26 -1.62
C VAL A 491 -9.94 -22.45 -0.89
N GLU A 492 -9.54 -21.30 -0.39
CA GLU A 492 -10.39 -20.35 0.32
C GLU A 492 -10.11 -18.93 -0.21
N LEU A 493 -11.14 -18.11 -0.27
CA LEU A 493 -10.99 -16.71 -0.67
C LEU A 493 -10.84 -15.78 0.55
N PRO A 494 -10.07 -14.71 0.47
CA PRO A 494 -10.00 -13.71 1.54
C PRO A 494 -11.31 -12.94 1.68
N TRP A 495 -11.51 -12.24 2.80
CA TRP A 495 -12.65 -11.36 3.04
C TRP A 495 -12.60 -10.06 2.24
N THR A 496 -11.38 -9.66 1.88
CA THR A 496 -11.10 -8.46 1.09
C THR A 496 -10.33 -8.87 -0.16
N PRO A 497 -10.60 -8.24 -1.29
CA PRO A 497 -9.87 -8.49 -2.52
C PRO A 497 -8.37 -8.25 -2.39
#